data_e21e88dfe679867cc7733549c1e13398
#
_entry.id   e21e88dfe679867cc7733549c1e13398
#
_cell.length_a   1.000
_cell.length_b   1.000
_cell.length_c   1.000
_cell.angle_alpha   90.00
_cell.angle_beta   90.00
_cell.angle_gamma   90.00
#
_symmetry.space_group_name_H-M   'P 1'
#
loop_
_entity.id
_entity.type
_entity.pdbx_description
1 polymer ?
#
loop_
_entity_poly.entity_id
_entity_poly.type
_entity_poly.pdbx_seq_one_letter_code
_entity_poly.pdbx_strand_id
1 'polypeptide(L)'
;MHISWLGQTCVKLQTKNLDEDVNILIDGYRPKTGDFPRSFSPQLALYSKGMENAATLSQNPFVIDSLGEFEIKNVMVYAVPGSEENIIYKISAEGLTIVHLGRMKKAPENGDLEKILGPDILLIPVGDGQNYLEPKAAAALANALEPRIIIPIAHKCDTDPDAKPITSFIAELGLKPEATEKKLIIKKKDLPQEETKLIVLEKEY
;
A
#
# COMPACT_ATOMS: atom_id res chain seq x y z
N MET A 1 -10.66 10.00 -3.20
CA MET A 1 -9.99 8.69 -3.37
C MET A 1 -10.54 7.69 -2.38
N HIS A 2 -10.67 6.41 -2.77
CA HIS A 2 -11.03 5.32 -1.85
C HIS A 2 -9.86 4.34 -1.76
N ILE A 3 -9.57 3.83 -0.56
CA ILE A 3 -8.47 2.90 -0.28
C ILE A 3 -9.04 1.72 0.49
N SER A 4 -8.85 0.50 -0.03
CA SER A 4 -9.25 -0.75 0.62
C SER A 4 -8.06 -1.71 0.68
N TRP A 5 -7.89 -2.35 1.82
CA TRP A 5 -6.89 -3.41 1.99
C TRP A 5 -7.55 -4.78 1.76
N LEU A 6 -6.90 -5.63 0.96
CA LEU A 6 -7.42 -6.93 0.53
C LEU A 6 -6.62 -8.11 1.11
N GLY A 7 -5.75 -7.86 2.06
CA GLY A 7 -4.85 -8.88 2.65
C GLY A 7 -3.44 -8.81 2.06
N GLN A 8 -2.45 -9.31 2.80
CA GLN A 8 -1.03 -9.18 2.47
C GLN A 8 -0.69 -7.74 2.07
N THR A 9 0.06 -7.54 0.99
CA THR A 9 0.34 -6.21 0.42
C THR A 9 -0.71 -5.76 -0.60
N CYS A 10 -1.79 -6.52 -0.79
CA CYS A 10 -2.80 -6.20 -1.79
C CYS A 10 -3.68 -5.03 -1.35
N VAL A 11 -3.64 -3.96 -2.14
CA VAL A 11 -4.44 -2.75 -1.93
C VAL A 11 -5.18 -2.39 -3.22
N LYS A 12 -6.43 -2.00 -3.07
CA LYS A 12 -7.23 -1.42 -4.13
C LYS A 12 -7.37 0.07 -3.88
N LEU A 13 -6.98 0.88 -4.86
CA LEU A 13 -7.25 2.31 -4.90
C LEU A 13 -8.32 2.58 -5.95
N GLN A 14 -9.27 3.44 -5.62
CA GLN A 14 -10.24 3.98 -6.56
C GLN A 14 -10.13 5.49 -6.56
N THR A 15 -9.82 6.05 -7.70
CA THR A 15 -9.65 7.49 -7.93
C THR A 15 -10.50 7.92 -9.11
N LYS A 16 -10.63 9.20 -9.34
CA LYS A 16 -11.39 9.77 -10.46
C LYS A 16 -10.48 10.44 -11.47
N ASN A 17 -10.77 10.20 -12.73
CA ASN A 17 -10.28 11.00 -13.85
C ASN A 17 -11.48 11.67 -14.49
N LEU A 18 -11.65 12.97 -14.26
CA LEU A 18 -12.87 13.70 -14.65
C LEU A 18 -14.11 13.00 -14.09
N ASP A 19 -14.93 12.41 -14.96
CA ASP A 19 -16.17 11.70 -14.59
C ASP A 19 -16.03 10.18 -14.54
N GLU A 20 -14.84 9.64 -14.86
CA GLU A 20 -14.58 8.20 -14.85
C GLU A 20 -13.86 7.74 -13.58
N ASP A 21 -14.30 6.63 -13.00
CA ASP A 21 -13.57 5.96 -11.92
C ASP A 21 -12.38 5.18 -12.50
N VAL A 22 -11.21 5.38 -11.88
CA VAL A 22 -9.99 4.63 -12.20
C VAL A 22 -9.66 3.72 -11.02
N ASN A 23 -9.74 2.41 -11.25
CA ASN A 23 -9.39 1.39 -10.28
C ASN A 23 -7.94 0.95 -10.48
N ILE A 24 -7.18 0.96 -9.40
CA ILE A 24 -5.78 0.53 -9.35
C ILE A 24 -5.71 -0.64 -8.39
N LEU A 25 -5.14 -1.75 -8.83
CA LEU A 25 -4.86 -2.90 -7.99
C LEU A 25 -3.35 -3.00 -7.79
N ILE A 26 -2.91 -3.02 -6.54
CA ILE A 26 -1.50 -3.21 -6.18
C ILE A 26 -1.34 -4.58 -5.56
N ASP A 27 -0.34 -5.36 -6.03
CA ASP A 27 0.00 -6.69 -5.52
C ASP A 27 -1.19 -7.66 -5.44
N GLY A 28 -2.07 -7.65 -6.45
CA GLY A 28 -3.18 -8.60 -6.54
C GLY A 28 -2.66 -10.04 -6.58
N TYR A 29 -3.11 -10.91 -5.67
CA TYR A 29 -2.60 -12.26 -5.48
C TYR A 29 -3.71 -13.31 -5.41
N ARG A 30 -3.34 -14.59 -5.42
CA ARG A 30 -4.25 -15.72 -5.17
C ARG A 30 -3.93 -16.30 -3.80
N PRO A 31 -4.78 -16.10 -2.78
CA PRO A 31 -4.54 -16.66 -1.47
C PRO A 31 -4.75 -18.18 -1.46
N LYS A 32 -4.07 -18.87 -0.54
CA LYS A 32 -4.28 -20.30 -0.28
C LYS A 32 -5.47 -20.53 0.65
N THR A 33 -5.82 -19.57 1.47
CA THR A 33 -6.87 -19.61 2.49
C THR A 33 -7.61 -18.28 2.54
N GLY A 34 -8.78 -18.27 3.18
CA GLY A 34 -9.58 -17.07 3.40
C GLY A 34 -10.42 -16.65 2.19
N ASP A 35 -11.23 -15.63 2.39
CA ASP A 35 -12.08 -15.07 1.37
C ASP A 35 -11.34 -14.03 0.53
N PHE A 36 -11.47 -14.12 -0.79
CA PHE A 36 -10.79 -13.21 -1.72
C PHE A 36 -11.54 -13.19 -3.07
N PRO A 37 -11.60 -12.06 -3.75
CA PRO A 37 -12.23 -11.99 -5.07
C PRO A 37 -11.52 -12.89 -6.08
N ARG A 38 -12.29 -13.62 -6.89
CA ARG A 38 -11.75 -14.53 -7.91
C ARG A 38 -11.09 -13.78 -9.08
N SER A 39 -11.54 -12.58 -9.34
CA SER A 39 -11.00 -11.72 -10.42
C SER A 39 -11.20 -10.25 -10.11
N PHE A 40 -10.37 -9.42 -10.74
CA PHE A 40 -10.44 -7.98 -10.66
C PHE A 40 -10.51 -7.37 -12.07
N SER A 41 -11.11 -6.20 -12.16
CA SER A 41 -11.21 -5.41 -13.40
C SER A 41 -10.59 -4.01 -13.20
N PRO A 42 -9.29 -3.91 -12.85
CA PRO A 42 -8.64 -2.61 -12.69
C PRO A 42 -8.29 -2.02 -14.06
N GLN A 43 -8.06 -0.71 -14.11
CA GLN A 43 -7.43 -0.04 -15.25
C GLN A 43 -5.90 -0.12 -15.15
N LEU A 44 -5.36 -0.12 -13.92
CA LEU A 44 -3.93 -0.27 -13.63
C LEU A 44 -3.72 -1.44 -12.66
N ALA A 45 -2.68 -2.24 -12.92
CA ALA A 45 -2.23 -3.29 -12.01
C ALA A 45 -0.73 -3.10 -11.75
N LEU A 46 -0.34 -2.96 -10.49
CA LEU A 46 1.02 -2.71 -10.05
C LEU A 46 1.51 -3.93 -9.27
N TYR A 47 2.73 -4.40 -9.56
CA TYR A 47 3.33 -5.56 -8.87
C TYR A 47 4.70 -5.20 -8.29
N SER A 48 4.77 -5.15 -6.97
CA SER A 48 5.99 -4.73 -6.26
C SER A 48 7.11 -5.77 -6.28
N LYS A 49 6.78 -7.05 -6.50
CA LYS A 49 7.78 -8.14 -6.54
C LYS A 49 7.35 -9.27 -7.49
N GLY A 50 7.28 -8.95 -8.77
CA GLY A 50 6.87 -9.90 -9.80
C GLY A 50 5.41 -10.34 -9.72
N MET A 51 4.99 -11.14 -10.68
CA MET A 51 3.58 -11.57 -10.87
C MET A 51 3.34 -13.02 -10.45
N GLU A 52 4.26 -13.63 -9.71
CA GLU A 52 4.09 -14.99 -9.22
C GLU A 52 2.86 -15.07 -8.30
N ASN A 53 1.96 -16.00 -8.58
CA ASN A 53 0.65 -16.12 -7.91
C ASN A 53 -0.28 -14.91 -8.04
N ALA A 54 -0.13 -14.10 -9.08
CA ALA A 54 -1.01 -12.96 -9.32
C ALA A 54 -2.48 -13.37 -9.48
N ALA A 55 -3.37 -12.51 -8.99
CA ALA A 55 -4.81 -12.66 -9.19
C ALA A 55 -5.19 -12.60 -10.67
N THR A 56 -6.33 -13.18 -11.02
CA THR A 56 -6.87 -13.06 -12.38
C THR A 56 -7.35 -11.64 -12.62
N LEU A 57 -6.83 -11.02 -13.69
CA LEU A 57 -7.25 -9.69 -14.14
C LEU A 57 -8.11 -9.83 -15.39
N SER A 58 -9.15 -9.03 -15.49
CA SER A 58 -9.99 -8.88 -16.68
C SER A 58 -9.84 -7.48 -17.25
N GLN A 59 -10.29 -7.28 -18.51
CA GLN A 59 -10.25 -6.00 -19.24
C GLN A 59 -8.84 -5.47 -19.60
N ASN A 60 -7.81 -6.34 -19.62
CA ASN A 60 -6.46 -6.01 -20.04
C ASN A 60 -5.92 -4.69 -19.41
N PRO A 61 -5.73 -4.63 -18.08
CA PRO A 61 -5.23 -3.44 -17.42
C PRO A 61 -3.81 -3.09 -17.91
N PHE A 62 -3.44 -1.83 -17.77
CA PHE A 62 -2.04 -1.45 -17.90
C PHE A 62 -1.26 -2.00 -16.70
N VAL A 63 -0.25 -2.84 -16.96
CA VAL A 63 0.57 -3.49 -15.93
C VAL A 63 1.86 -2.71 -15.73
N ILE A 64 2.21 -2.42 -14.47
CA ILE A 64 3.48 -1.82 -14.06
C ILE A 64 4.16 -2.80 -13.11
N ASP A 65 5.27 -3.41 -13.59
CA ASP A 65 6.12 -4.35 -12.86
C ASP A 65 7.61 -4.03 -13.04
N SER A 66 7.91 -2.82 -13.47
CA SER A 66 9.26 -2.33 -13.73
C SER A 66 9.45 -0.91 -13.20
N LEU A 67 10.71 -0.51 -12.99
CA LEU A 67 11.06 0.84 -12.58
C LEU A 67 10.76 1.86 -13.68
N GLY A 68 10.38 3.07 -13.30
CA GLY A 68 10.12 4.15 -14.24
C GLY A 68 9.03 5.12 -13.78
N GLU A 69 8.67 6.00 -14.67
CA GLU A 69 7.63 7.01 -14.51
C GLU A 69 6.52 6.76 -15.50
N PHE A 70 5.30 6.68 -15.05
CA PHE A 70 4.13 6.34 -15.85
C PHE A 70 3.01 7.34 -15.58
N GLU A 71 2.31 7.74 -16.61
CA GLU A 71 1.08 8.52 -16.48
C GLU A 71 -0.04 7.85 -17.26
N ILE A 72 -1.05 7.37 -16.56
CA ILE A 72 -2.20 6.67 -17.13
C ILE A 72 -3.48 7.25 -16.52
N LYS A 73 -4.37 7.79 -17.35
CA LYS A 73 -5.67 8.34 -16.92
C LYS A 73 -5.54 9.36 -15.77
N ASN A 74 -4.58 10.29 -15.86
CA ASN A 74 -4.25 11.30 -14.85
C ASN A 74 -3.79 10.71 -13.49
N VAL A 75 -3.35 9.46 -13.47
CA VAL A 75 -2.64 8.85 -12.35
C VAL A 75 -1.17 8.82 -12.71
N MET A 76 -0.36 9.55 -11.93
CA MET A 76 1.09 9.49 -12.01
C MET A 76 1.59 8.37 -11.11
N VAL A 77 2.45 7.49 -11.63
CA VAL A 77 3.07 6.41 -10.89
C VAL A 77 4.58 6.48 -11.07
N TYR A 78 5.30 6.69 -9.97
CA TYR A 78 6.75 6.58 -9.90
C TYR A 78 7.08 5.24 -9.25
N ALA A 79 7.65 4.34 -10.04
CA ALA A 79 8.14 3.04 -9.60
C ALA A 79 9.64 3.17 -9.30
N VAL A 80 10.01 3.19 -8.02
CA VAL A 80 11.38 3.37 -7.57
C VAL A 80 11.92 2.10 -6.93
N PRO A 81 13.25 1.89 -6.92
CA PRO A 81 13.82 0.69 -6.34
C PRO A 81 13.60 0.65 -4.82
N GLY A 82 13.18 -0.50 -4.32
CA GLY A 82 13.23 -0.86 -2.91
C GLY A 82 14.36 -1.85 -2.64
N SER A 83 14.35 -2.49 -1.47
CA SER A 83 15.30 -3.55 -1.15
C SER A 83 14.93 -4.89 -1.80
N GLU A 84 15.92 -5.73 -2.13
CA GLU A 84 15.72 -7.11 -2.59
C GLU A 84 14.78 -7.25 -3.81
N GLU A 85 15.00 -6.44 -4.85
CA GLU A 85 14.20 -6.41 -6.09
C GLU A 85 12.72 -5.99 -5.87
N ASN A 86 12.40 -5.43 -4.71
CA ASN A 86 11.10 -4.87 -4.46
C ASN A 86 10.97 -3.50 -5.16
N ILE A 87 9.79 -3.21 -5.70
CA ILE A 87 9.44 -1.90 -6.25
C ILE A 87 8.58 -1.15 -5.24
N ILE A 88 8.93 0.10 -4.98
CA ILE A 88 8.12 1.03 -4.22
C ILE A 88 7.34 1.89 -5.21
N TYR A 89 6.06 2.04 -4.98
CA TYR A 89 5.20 2.88 -5.82
C TYR A 89 4.84 4.17 -5.10
N LYS A 90 5.18 5.31 -5.72
CA LYS A 90 4.66 6.64 -5.35
C LYS A 90 3.59 7.00 -6.37
N ILE A 91 2.35 7.07 -5.91
CA ILE A 91 1.17 7.25 -6.75
C ILE A 91 0.56 8.62 -6.46
N SER A 92 0.35 9.44 -7.47
CA SER A 92 -0.28 10.76 -7.33
C SER A 92 -1.56 10.80 -8.14
N ALA A 93 -2.68 11.08 -7.46
CA ALA A 93 -4.00 11.25 -8.06
C ALA A 93 -4.90 12.10 -7.14
N GLU A 94 -5.82 12.88 -7.69
CA GLU A 94 -6.73 13.78 -6.95
C GLU A 94 -6.00 14.75 -5.99
N GLY A 95 -4.76 15.12 -6.30
CA GLY A 95 -3.92 15.96 -5.43
C GLY A 95 -3.36 15.26 -4.19
N LEU A 96 -3.59 13.94 -4.05
CA LEU A 96 -3.02 13.10 -3.00
C LEU A 96 -1.79 12.36 -3.50
N THR A 97 -0.81 12.18 -2.62
CA THR A 97 0.38 11.37 -2.87
C THR A 97 0.38 10.17 -1.92
N ILE A 98 0.33 8.97 -2.49
CA ILE A 98 0.35 7.70 -1.77
C ILE A 98 1.69 7.02 -2.03
N VAL A 99 2.34 6.51 -0.99
CA VAL A 99 3.49 5.62 -1.12
C VAL A 99 3.08 4.23 -0.66
N HIS A 100 3.27 3.25 -1.54
CA HIS A 100 3.10 1.83 -1.24
C HIS A 100 4.48 1.16 -1.23
N LEU A 101 4.91 0.66 -0.08
CA LEU A 101 6.26 0.10 0.09
C LEU A 101 6.41 -1.32 -0.49
N GLY A 102 5.35 -1.88 -1.05
CA GLY A 102 5.38 -3.21 -1.66
C GLY A 102 5.63 -4.32 -0.65
N ARG A 103 6.30 -5.38 -1.12
CA ARG A 103 6.66 -6.56 -0.31
C ARG A 103 8.05 -6.39 0.33
N MET A 104 8.28 -5.23 0.91
CA MET A 104 9.56 -4.85 1.49
C MET A 104 9.89 -5.65 2.76
N LYS A 105 11.12 -6.16 2.84
CA LYS A 105 11.65 -6.88 4.01
C LYS A 105 12.67 -6.06 4.81
N LYS A 106 13.35 -5.14 4.15
CA LYS A 106 14.35 -4.24 4.74
C LYS A 106 14.10 -2.83 4.26
N ALA A 107 14.39 -1.85 5.08
CA ALA A 107 14.37 -0.46 4.65
C ALA A 107 15.34 -0.24 3.47
N PRO A 108 14.98 0.61 2.49
CA PRO A 108 15.89 0.97 1.41
C PRO A 108 17.09 1.78 1.96
N GLU A 109 18.14 1.89 1.17
CA GLU A 109 19.27 2.73 1.50
C GLU A 109 18.90 4.22 1.46
N ASN A 110 19.63 5.06 2.19
CA ASN A 110 19.25 6.47 2.41
C ASN A 110 18.99 7.28 1.12
N GLY A 111 19.71 7.04 0.03
CA GLY A 111 19.53 7.76 -1.23
C GLY A 111 18.18 7.51 -1.93
N ASP A 112 17.55 6.38 -1.69
CA ASP A 112 16.24 6.04 -2.27
C ASP A 112 15.07 6.55 -1.43
N LEU A 113 15.27 6.78 -0.13
CA LEU A 113 14.26 7.35 0.76
C LEU A 113 13.84 8.75 0.34
N GLU A 114 14.76 9.58 -0.15
CA GLU A 114 14.46 10.95 -0.59
C GLU A 114 13.37 11.01 -1.67
N LYS A 115 13.29 10.00 -2.53
CA LYS A 115 12.30 9.93 -3.62
C LYS A 115 10.86 9.74 -3.12
N ILE A 116 10.72 9.22 -1.88
CA ILE A 116 9.44 8.84 -1.29
C ILE A 116 9.11 9.57 0.00
N LEU A 117 9.90 10.58 0.38
CA LEU A 117 9.64 11.41 1.57
C LEU A 117 8.32 12.17 1.50
N GLY A 118 7.74 12.39 2.68
CA GLY A 118 6.58 13.26 2.89
C GLY A 118 5.31 12.85 2.14
N PRO A 119 4.95 11.55 2.04
CA PRO A 119 3.71 11.19 1.37
C PRO A 119 2.50 11.63 2.19
N ASP A 120 1.38 11.91 1.53
CA ASP A 120 0.13 12.13 2.24
C ASP A 120 -0.32 10.85 2.95
N ILE A 121 -0.15 9.69 2.29
CA ILE A 121 -0.55 8.38 2.81
C ILE A 121 0.57 7.37 2.57
N LEU A 122 0.95 6.67 3.63
CA LEU A 122 1.93 5.59 3.59
C LEU A 122 1.24 4.25 3.82
N LEU A 123 1.34 3.35 2.83
CA LEU A 123 0.93 1.95 2.91
C LEU A 123 2.19 1.12 3.24
N ILE A 124 2.29 0.64 4.50
CA ILE A 124 3.50 0.01 5.03
C ILE A 124 3.25 -1.44 5.45
N PRO A 125 4.04 -2.41 4.92
CA PRO A 125 3.93 -3.80 5.35
C PRO A 125 4.55 -3.98 6.76
N VAL A 126 3.79 -4.56 7.70
CA VAL A 126 4.16 -4.67 9.11
C VAL A 126 4.16 -6.13 9.61
N GLY A 127 4.52 -7.06 8.75
CA GLY A 127 4.40 -8.48 9.01
C GLY A 127 5.42 -9.06 10.00
N ASP A 128 6.14 -10.12 9.58
CA ASP A 128 6.84 -11.04 10.45
C ASP A 128 8.38 -10.91 10.47
N GLY A 129 8.94 -10.00 9.69
CA GLY A 129 10.39 -9.89 9.48
C GLY A 129 10.98 -10.97 8.55
N GLN A 130 10.18 -11.94 8.10
CA GLN A 130 10.59 -12.96 7.14
C GLN A 130 10.14 -12.60 5.73
N ASN A 131 8.88 -12.22 5.57
CA ASN A 131 8.28 -11.85 4.30
C ASN A 131 8.08 -10.33 4.15
N TYR A 132 7.99 -9.61 5.27
CA TYR A 132 7.73 -8.18 5.36
C TYR A 132 8.66 -7.51 6.36
N LEU A 133 8.57 -6.19 6.50
CA LEU A 133 9.30 -5.44 7.52
C LEU A 133 8.96 -5.93 8.94
N GLU A 134 9.98 -6.10 9.76
CA GLU A 134 9.78 -6.29 11.18
C GLU A 134 9.11 -5.05 11.80
N PRO A 135 8.20 -5.20 12.80
CA PRO A 135 7.44 -4.09 13.38
C PRO A 135 8.29 -2.88 13.78
N LYS A 136 9.42 -3.11 14.44
CA LYS A 136 10.35 -2.05 14.84
C LYS A 136 10.98 -1.31 13.66
N ALA A 137 11.39 -2.05 12.62
CA ALA A 137 11.96 -1.46 11.41
C ALA A 137 10.88 -0.68 10.62
N ALA A 138 9.65 -1.21 10.58
CA ALA A 138 8.52 -0.54 9.96
C ALA A 138 8.18 0.78 10.68
N ALA A 139 8.15 0.79 12.03
CA ALA A 139 7.90 2.01 12.79
C ALA A 139 9.00 3.07 12.57
N ALA A 140 10.27 2.64 12.57
CA ALA A 140 11.39 3.54 12.29
C ALA A 140 11.31 4.14 10.88
N LEU A 141 10.97 3.33 9.87
CA LEU A 141 10.81 3.78 8.49
C LEU A 141 9.60 4.71 8.33
N ALA A 142 8.47 4.41 8.97
CA ALA A 142 7.29 5.28 8.96
C ALA A 142 7.61 6.66 9.53
N ASN A 143 8.34 6.73 10.65
CA ASN A 143 8.78 7.99 11.25
C ASN A 143 9.76 8.75 10.34
N ALA A 144 10.68 8.05 9.67
CA ALA A 144 11.64 8.69 8.76
C ALA A 144 11.00 9.25 7.48
N LEU A 145 9.88 8.68 7.03
CA LEU A 145 9.15 9.13 5.84
C LEU A 145 8.18 10.28 6.11
N GLU A 146 7.86 10.57 7.35
CA GLU A 146 7.00 11.68 7.79
C GLU A 146 5.65 11.77 7.05
N PRO A 147 4.88 10.66 6.94
CA PRO A 147 3.58 10.69 6.28
C PRO A 147 2.53 11.42 7.13
N ARG A 148 1.47 11.92 6.50
CA ARG A 148 0.30 12.45 7.20
C ARG A 148 -0.62 11.35 7.73
N ILE A 149 -0.74 10.24 6.99
CA ILE A 149 -1.52 9.07 7.37
C ILE A 149 -0.66 7.82 7.17
N ILE A 150 -0.63 6.95 8.18
CA ILE A 150 -0.03 5.62 8.11
C ILE A 150 -1.15 4.60 8.04
N ILE A 151 -1.09 3.72 7.04
CA ILE A 151 -1.96 2.56 6.91
C ILE A 151 -1.09 1.30 6.91
N PRO A 152 -1.03 0.56 8.01
CA PRO A 152 -0.33 -0.71 8.06
C PRO A 152 -1.08 -1.78 7.25
N ILE A 153 -0.32 -2.53 6.46
CA ILE A 153 -0.79 -3.66 5.64
C ILE A 153 0.06 -4.90 5.94
N ALA A 154 -0.29 -6.04 5.35
CA ALA A 154 0.44 -7.31 5.50
C ALA A 154 0.55 -7.81 6.95
N HIS A 155 -0.38 -7.43 7.81
CA HIS A 155 -0.56 -8.02 9.13
C HIS A 155 -1.51 -9.22 9.07
N LYS A 156 -1.65 -9.93 10.19
CA LYS A 156 -2.46 -11.15 10.31
C LYS A 156 -3.91 -10.94 9.86
N CYS A 157 -4.35 -11.78 8.94
CA CYS A 157 -5.73 -11.89 8.47
C CYS A 157 -6.02 -13.34 8.03
N ASP A 158 -7.24 -13.63 7.56
CA ASP A 158 -7.64 -14.97 7.12
C ASP A 158 -6.87 -15.48 5.90
N THR A 159 -6.44 -14.58 5.01
CA THR A 159 -5.59 -14.93 3.85
C THR A 159 -4.09 -14.97 4.17
N ASP A 160 -3.67 -14.54 5.36
CA ASP A 160 -2.31 -14.61 5.87
C ASP A 160 -2.32 -14.87 7.39
N PRO A 161 -2.72 -16.09 7.81
CA PRO A 161 -2.90 -16.41 9.23
C PRO A 161 -1.59 -16.51 10.01
N ASP A 162 -0.47 -16.68 9.32
CA ASP A 162 0.87 -16.83 9.91
C ASP A 162 1.57 -15.48 10.14
N ALA A 163 1.06 -14.40 9.55
CA ALA A 163 1.58 -13.05 9.78
C ALA A 163 1.40 -12.62 11.24
N LYS A 164 2.26 -11.73 11.72
CA LYS A 164 2.12 -11.15 13.06
C LYS A 164 0.89 -10.25 13.14
N PRO A 165 0.26 -10.18 14.33
CA PRO A 165 -0.83 -9.25 14.56
C PRO A 165 -0.31 -7.80 14.53
N ILE A 166 -1.16 -6.88 14.11
CA ILE A 166 -0.88 -5.45 13.98
C ILE A 166 -0.46 -4.78 15.30
N THR A 167 -0.85 -5.37 16.43
CA THR A 167 -0.55 -4.85 17.78
C THR A 167 0.94 -4.65 18.04
N SER A 168 1.80 -5.48 17.46
CA SER A 168 3.26 -5.35 17.56
C SER A 168 3.76 -4.06 16.90
N PHE A 169 3.24 -3.72 15.72
CA PHE A 169 3.58 -2.48 15.04
C PHE A 169 3.03 -1.25 15.77
N ILE A 170 1.80 -1.29 16.25
CA ILE A 170 1.18 -0.21 17.03
C ILE A 170 2.01 0.11 18.28
N ALA A 171 2.49 -0.92 18.97
CA ALA A 171 3.33 -0.75 20.17
C ALA A 171 4.68 -0.08 19.85
N GLU A 172 5.32 -0.45 18.74
CA GLU A 172 6.60 0.13 18.30
C GLU A 172 6.43 1.57 17.77
N LEU A 173 5.32 1.84 17.06
CA LEU A 173 5.04 3.16 16.50
C LEU A 173 4.64 4.17 17.58
N GLY A 174 4.00 3.71 18.67
CA GLY A 174 3.55 4.57 19.76
C GLY A 174 2.32 5.44 19.45
N LEU A 175 1.68 5.26 18.29
CA LEU A 175 0.44 5.95 17.92
C LEU A 175 -0.78 5.07 18.20
N LYS A 176 -1.87 5.70 18.66
CA LYS A 176 -3.16 5.01 18.79
C LYS A 176 -3.90 5.04 17.45
N PRO A 177 -4.50 3.92 17.00
CA PRO A 177 -5.39 3.94 15.85
C PRO A 177 -6.55 4.90 16.07
N GLU A 178 -6.81 5.80 15.10
CA GLU A 178 -7.97 6.70 15.17
C GLU A 178 -9.27 6.05 14.70
N ALA A 179 -9.16 5.14 13.74
CA ALA A 179 -10.28 4.43 13.18
C ALA A 179 -9.89 3.01 12.77
N THR A 180 -10.86 2.11 12.80
CA THR A 180 -10.79 0.79 12.17
C THR A 180 -11.93 0.73 11.17
N GLU A 181 -11.60 0.71 9.88
CA GLU A 181 -12.57 0.82 8.78
C GLU A 181 -12.26 -0.23 7.70
N LYS A 182 -13.28 -0.67 6.98
CA LYS A 182 -13.08 -1.53 5.79
C LYS A 182 -12.57 -0.76 4.59
N LYS A 183 -12.83 0.55 4.54
CA LYS A 183 -12.47 1.42 3.43
C LYS A 183 -12.25 2.84 3.92
N LEU A 184 -11.09 3.39 3.62
CA LEU A 184 -10.84 4.82 3.83
C LEU A 184 -11.34 5.62 2.61
N ILE A 185 -12.18 6.61 2.86
CA ILE A 185 -12.60 7.60 1.86
C ILE A 185 -11.98 8.94 2.24
N ILE A 186 -11.11 9.49 1.41
CA ILE A 186 -10.33 10.67 1.75
C ILE A 186 -10.18 11.62 0.56
N LYS A 187 -10.19 12.91 0.85
CA LYS A 187 -9.86 14.01 -0.08
C LYS A 187 -8.67 14.79 0.47
N LYS A 188 -7.98 15.54 -0.38
CA LYS A 188 -6.82 16.37 0.03
C LYS A 188 -7.12 17.30 1.23
N LYS A 189 -8.31 17.87 1.29
CA LYS A 189 -8.72 18.76 2.39
C LYS A 189 -8.92 18.05 3.74
N ASP A 190 -9.08 16.72 3.73
CA ASP A 190 -9.36 15.91 4.91
C ASP A 190 -8.06 15.40 5.57
N LEU A 191 -6.90 15.70 4.96
CA LEU A 191 -5.60 15.33 5.52
C LEU A 191 -5.30 16.06 6.83
N PRO A 192 -4.74 15.36 7.83
CA PRO A 192 -4.25 15.99 9.04
C PRO A 192 -3.15 17.03 8.72
N GLN A 193 -3.12 18.16 9.45
CA GLN A 193 -2.20 19.25 9.17
C GLN A 193 -0.98 19.27 10.11
N GLU A 194 -1.15 18.88 11.37
CA GLU A 194 -0.13 19.06 12.41
C GLU A 194 0.45 17.74 12.92
N GLU A 195 -0.29 16.64 12.82
CA GLU A 195 0.14 15.35 13.37
C GLU A 195 -0.12 14.18 12.41
N THR A 196 0.69 13.15 12.51
CA THR A 196 0.50 11.90 11.75
C THR A 196 -0.61 11.06 12.38
N LYS A 197 -1.53 10.57 11.57
CA LYS A 197 -2.62 9.68 11.98
C LYS A 197 -2.36 8.23 11.58
N LEU A 198 -2.69 7.32 12.50
CA LEU A 198 -2.68 5.88 12.24
C LEU A 198 -4.10 5.41 11.95
N ILE A 199 -4.34 4.90 10.74
CA ILE A 199 -5.63 4.32 10.32
C ILE A 199 -5.43 2.85 10.06
N VAL A 200 -6.21 2.00 10.73
CA VAL A 200 -6.19 0.56 10.54
C VAL A 200 -7.33 0.18 9.61
N LEU A 201 -7.01 -0.47 8.50
CA LEU A 201 -8.04 -1.03 7.62
C LEU A 201 -8.27 -2.50 7.97
N GLU A 202 -9.55 -2.88 8.10
CA GLU A 202 -9.95 -4.28 8.07
C GLU A 202 -9.89 -4.79 6.64
N LYS A 203 -9.56 -6.07 6.47
CA LYS A 203 -9.61 -6.70 5.14
C LYS A 203 -11.03 -6.59 4.56
N GLU A 204 -11.16 -6.13 3.32
CA GLU A 204 -12.47 -5.83 2.70
C GLU A 204 -13.34 -7.08 2.45
N TYR A 205 -12.77 -8.28 2.30
CA TYR A 205 -13.45 -9.56 2.04
C TYR A 205 -13.19 -10.57 3.13
#